data_4b96504a68303e6660ff4d259c639a71
#
_entry.id   4b96504a68303e6660ff4d259c639a71
#
_cell.length_a   1.000
_cell.length_b   1.000
_cell.length_c   1.000
_cell.angle_alpha   90.00
_cell.angle_beta   90.00
_cell.angle_gamma   90.00
#
_symmetry.space_group_name_H-M   'P 1'
#
loop_
_entity.id
_entity.type
_entity.pdbx_description
1 polymer ?
#
loop_
_entity_poly.entity_id
_entity_poly.type
_entity_poly.pdbx_seq_one_letter_code
_entity_poly.pdbx_strand_id
1 'polypeptide(L)'
;MNLVKLLDGYTLTHEHMSIDLSSGDLGTTSFEPLVRDLKMAYNCGVRNVIDLTNQSMGRDPEYVRRLMDATGMNIILSTGYYLEQYIRGYVEDGAVSELSQQAVNDLTCGIGSSALSAGVIGEIAWHHEGPGECEKKAWEAMSTAALETGAVISTHPSCGIQQIPQAEYLIGRGIQPEKIVIGHIEFYPDDSALKRLLEKGVYIGLDMIGKRGRARDEYRADTVRKIKDWGFLSRLTLSLDICRTEDLRTSGGYGYVYLFETFLPMLKKRGITQNDIELILEDNPARLFA
;
A
#
# COMPACT_ATOMS: atom_id res chain seq x y z
N MET A 1 3.35 18.77 -8.55
CA MET A 1 4.09 17.95 -9.56
C MET A 1 3.42 16.59 -9.55
N ASN A 2 3.06 16.00 -10.69
CA ASN A 2 2.48 14.64 -10.68
C ASN A 2 3.63 13.64 -10.55
N LEU A 3 3.79 13.05 -9.36
CA LEU A 3 4.88 12.12 -9.04
C LEU A 3 4.64 10.72 -9.62
N VAL A 4 3.39 10.37 -9.92
CA VAL A 4 2.99 9.04 -10.38
C VAL A 4 2.25 9.14 -11.71
N LYS A 5 2.64 8.31 -12.66
CA LYS A 5 1.89 8.09 -13.89
C LYS A 5 1.36 6.65 -13.89
N LEU A 6 0.07 6.50 -13.69
CA LEU A 6 -0.60 5.21 -13.86
C LEU A 6 -0.92 4.95 -15.33
N LEU A 7 -0.85 3.70 -15.73
CA LEU A 7 -1.33 3.20 -17.03
C LEU A 7 -2.83 2.89 -16.94
N ASP A 8 -3.54 2.97 -18.04
CA ASP A 8 -4.95 2.59 -18.11
C ASP A 8 -5.13 1.11 -17.77
N GLY A 9 -5.93 0.83 -16.76
CA GLY A 9 -6.21 -0.50 -16.23
C GLY A 9 -6.14 -0.57 -14.70
N TYR A 10 -6.36 -1.76 -14.17
CA TYR A 10 -6.45 -1.97 -12.74
C TYR A 10 -5.13 -1.72 -12.02
N THR A 11 -5.23 -1.19 -10.80
CA THR A 11 -4.12 -0.89 -9.89
C THR A 11 -4.26 -1.68 -8.59
N LEU A 12 -3.22 -2.44 -8.23
CA LEU A 12 -3.05 -3.00 -6.89
C LEU A 12 -2.30 -1.98 -6.04
N THR A 13 -2.93 -1.49 -4.99
CA THR A 13 -2.47 -0.30 -4.26
C THR A 13 -1.60 -0.59 -3.05
N HIS A 14 -1.37 -1.86 -2.73
CA HIS A 14 -0.57 -2.28 -1.59
C HIS A 14 0.01 -3.68 -1.84
N GLU A 15 1.22 -3.73 -2.36
CA GLU A 15 1.95 -4.98 -2.59
C GLU A 15 3.43 -4.81 -2.21
N HIS A 16 4.16 -5.92 -2.20
CA HIS A 16 5.60 -5.96 -1.94
C HIS A 16 6.32 -6.74 -3.03
N MET A 17 7.42 -6.16 -3.55
CA MET A 17 8.20 -6.79 -4.64
C MET A 17 9.54 -7.36 -4.17
N SER A 18 10.21 -6.68 -3.23
CA SER A 18 11.57 -7.03 -2.80
C SER A 18 11.73 -7.01 -1.27
N ILE A 19 10.66 -7.26 -0.52
CA ILE A 19 10.68 -7.22 0.94
C ILE A 19 11.68 -8.25 1.52
N ASP A 20 12.47 -7.84 2.52
CA ASP A 20 13.49 -8.64 3.19
C ASP A 20 13.49 -8.32 4.69
N LEU A 21 12.52 -8.82 5.41
CA LEU A 21 12.38 -8.70 6.87
C LEU A 21 12.50 -10.05 7.57
N SER A 22 12.21 -11.13 6.87
CA SER A 22 12.23 -12.49 7.42
C SER A 22 12.47 -13.56 6.35
N SER A 23 12.81 -14.76 6.78
CA SER A 23 12.93 -15.92 5.87
C SER A 23 11.60 -16.21 5.17
N GLY A 24 11.65 -16.38 3.87
CA GLY A 24 10.48 -16.66 3.01
C GLY A 24 9.80 -15.44 2.42
N ASP A 25 10.29 -14.24 2.72
CA ASP A 25 9.82 -13.01 2.09
C ASP A 25 10.13 -12.98 0.58
N LEU A 26 9.43 -12.10 -0.14
CA LEU A 26 9.70 -11.87 -1.56
C LEU A 26 11.03 -11.13 -1.74
N GLY A 27 11.87 -11.65 -2.63
CA GLY A 27 13.18 -11.06 -2.91
C GLY A 27 13.83 -11.72 -4.13
N THR A 28 15.14 -11.61 -4.24
CA THR A 28 15.91 -12.10 -5.39
C THR A 28 15.68 -13.58 -5.71
N THR A 29 15.44 -14.41 -4.70
CA THR A 29 15.16 -15.86 -4.86
C THR A 29 13.76 -16.14 -5.40
N SER A 30 12.85 -15.17 -5.34
CA SER A 30 11.45 -15.29 -5.77
C SER A 30 11.19 -14.71 -7.17
N PHE A 31 12.22 -14.29 -7.90
CA PHE A 31 12.08 -13.54 -9.16
C PHE A 31 11.20 -14.29 -10.19
N GLU A 32 11.55 -15.52 -10.56
CA GLU A 32 10.81 -16.26 -11.56
C GLU A 32 9.38 -16.62 -11.14
N PRO A 33 9.12 -17.08 -9.90
CA PRO A 33 7.76 -17.23 -9.38
C PRO A 33 6.96 -15.92 -9.44
N LEU A 34 7.54 -14.81 -9.02
CA LEU A 34 6.88 -13.50 -8.98
C LEU A 34 6.57 -12.99 -10.39
N VAL A 35 7.52 -13.12 -11.35
CA VAL A 35 7.27 -12.78 -12.77
C VAL A 35 6.06 -13.54 -13.32
N ARG A 36 5.95 -14.85 -13.03
CA ARG A 36 4.81 -15.65 -13.49
C ARG A 36 3.50 -15.17 -12.88
N ASP A 37 3.48 -14.89 -11.58
CA ASP A 37 2.29 -14.41 -10.86
C ASP A 37 1.86 -13.02 -11.37
N LEU A 38 2.80 -12.09 -11.54
CA LEU A 38 2.51 -10.76 -12.09
C LEU A 38 1.98 -10.83 -13.53
N LYS A 39 2.50 -11.75 -14.37
CA LYS A 39 1.95 -11.98 -15.72
C LYS A 39 0.51 -12.51 -15.67
N MET A 40 0.19 -13.38 -14.73
CA MET A 40 -1.20 -13.82 -14.54
C MET A 40 -2.10 -12.64 -14.15
N ALA A 41 -1.67 -11.79 -13.24
CA ALA A 41 -2.40 -10.57 -12.87
C ALA A 41 -2.54 -9.60 -14.07
N TYR A 42 -1.48 -9.44 -14.87
CA TYR A 42 -1.51 -8.63 -16.10
C TYR A 42 -2.60 -9.10 -17.07
N ASN A 43 -2.74 -10.42 -17.22
CA ASN A 43 -3.80 -11.02 -18.07
C ASN A 43 -5.21 -10.79 -17.50
N CYS A 44 -5.34 -10.50 -16.19
CA CYS A 44 -6.60 -10.11 -15.56
C CYS A 44 -6.90 -8.60 -15.67
N GLY A 45 -6.03 -7.81 -16.31
CA GLY A 45 -6.23 -6.38 -16.50
C GLY A 45 -5.44 -5.48 -15.55
N VAL A 46 -4.62 -6.04 -14.64
CA VAL A 46 -3.72 -5.23 -13.82
C VAL A 46 -2.64 -4.61 -14.69
N ARG A 47 -2.41 -3.32 -14.51
CA ARG A 47 -1.37 -2.57 -15.20
C ARG A 47 -0.41 -1.89 -14.25
N ASN A 48 -0.88 -1.58 -13.04
CA ASN A 48 -0.12 -0.84 -12.05
C ASN A 48 -0.07 -1.61 -10.73
N VAL A 49 1.09 -1.56 -10.09
CA VAL A 49 1.32 -2.08 -8.74
C VAL A 49 2.01 -1.00 -7.92
N ILE A 50 1.48 -0.70 -6.76
CA ILE A 50 2.15 0.16 -5.77
C ILE A 50 2.94 -0.75 -4.84
N ASP A 51 4.26 -0.69 -4.98
CA ASP A 51 5.21 -1.44 -4.14
C ASP A 51 5.51 -0.63 -2.89
N LEU A 52 4.93 -1.03 -1.76
CA LEU A 52 5.11 -0.36 -0.48
C LEU A 52 6.35 -0.84 0.30
N THR A 53 7.24 -1.56 -0.36
CA THR A 53 8.54 -1.93 0.20
C THR A 53 9.45 -0.71 0.22
N ASN A 54 9.57 -0.07 1.38
CA ASN A 54 10.45 1.09 1.57
C ASN A 54 11.90 0.67 1.91
N GLN A 55 12.80 1.65 2.10
CA GLN A 55 14.23 1.39 2.33
C GLN A 55 14.51 0.54 3.58
N SER A 56 13.67 0.62 4.61
CA SER A 56 13.85 -0.19 5.83
C SER A 56 13.31 -1.62 5.71
N MET A 57 12.71 -1.95 4.58
CA MET A 57 12.10 -3.24 4.27
C MET A 57 12.85 -4.01 3.18
N GLY A 58 14.02 -3.53 2.73
CA GLY A 58 14.80 -4.18 1.68
C GLY A 58 14.48 -3.73 0.26
N ARG A 59 13.93 -2.51 0.07
CA ARG A 59 13.66 -1.94 -1.26
C ARG A 59 14.84 -2.07 -2.21
N ASP A 60 14.62 -2.71 -3.37
CA ASP A 60 15.62 -2.89 -4.42
C ASP A 60 15.09 -2.37 -5.77
N PRO A 61 15.42 -1.11 -6.15
CA PRO A 61 14.95 -0.51 -7.40
C PRO A 61 15.43 -1.26 -8.66
N GLU A 62 16.62 -1.86 -8.64
CA GLU A 62 17.13 -2.61 -9.78
C GLU A 62 16.38 -3.94 -9.97
N TYR A 63 16.07 -4.61 -8.87
CA TYR A 63 15.22 -5.78 -8.89
C TYR A 63 13.83 -5.47 -9.45
N VAL A 64 13.22 -4.37 -8.99
CA VAL A 64 11.91 -3.93 -9.48
C VAL A 64 11.96 -3.54 -10.94
N ARG A 65 13.01 -2.84 -11.41
CA ARG A 65 13.19 -2.55 -12.83
C ARG A 65 13.20 -3.82 -13.69
N ARG A 66 13.90 -4.86 -13.24
CA ARG A 66 13.91 -6.16 -13.93
C ARG A 66 12.53 -6.83 -13.95
N LEU A 67 11.74 -6.69 -12.88
CA LEU A 67 10.35 -7.17 -12.86
C LEU A 67 9.50 -6.41 -13.88
N MET A 68 9.63 -5.08 -13.96
CA MET A 68 8.92 -4.25 -14.95
C MET A 68 9.27 -4.69 -16.37
N ASP A 69 10.56 -4.86 -16.66
CA ASP A 69 11.06 -5.30 -17.98
C ASP A 69 10.52 -6.69 -18.35
N ALA A 70 10.46 -7.61 -17.38
CA ALA A 70 10.02 -8.99 -17.62
C ALA A 70 8.50 -9.14 -17.75
N THR A 71 7.71 -8.24 -17.15
CA THR A 71 6.25 -8.38 -17.00
C THR A 71 5.45 -7.38 -17.81
N GLY A 72 6.01 -6.22 -18.12
CA GLY A 72 5.29 -5.06 -18.66
C GLY A 72 4.43 -4.33 -17.61
N MET A 73 4.50 -4.71 -16.34
CA MET A 73 3.83 -3.99 -15.25
C MET A 73 4.47 -2.63 -15.01
N ASN A 74 3.64 -1.63 -14.73
CA ASN A 74 4.07 -0.36 -14.17
C ASN A 74 4.12 -0.53 -12.64
N ILE A 75 5.32 -0.57 -12.06
CA ILE A 75 5.52 -0.74 -10.61
C ILE A 75 6.00 0.58 -10.05
N ILE A 76 5.25 1.16 -9.12
CA ILE A 76 5.53 2.41 -8.44
C ILE A 76 6.19 2.08 -7.10
N LEU A 77 7.44 2.51 -6.94
CA LEU A 77 8.20 2.32 -5.72
C LEU A 77 7.78 3.29 -4.62
N SER A 78 8.07 2.93 -3.38
CA SER A 78 7.83 3.78 -2.21
C SER A 78 9.11 4.27 -1.56
N THR A 79 8.97 5.30 -0.71
CA THR A 79 9.96 5.73 0.27
C THR A 79 9.30 5.84 1.64
N GLY A 80 10.05 5.73 2.72
CA GLY A 80 9.49 5.78 4.07
C GLY A 80 10.21 4.86 5.04
N TYR A 81 9.62 4.68 6.22
CA TYR A 81 10.20 3.92 7.32
C TYR A 81 9.10 3.07 7.98
N TYR A 82 9.38 1.78 8.16
CA TYR A 82 8.43 0.80 8.69
C TYR A 82 8.35 0.83 10.23
N LEU A 83 8.38 -0.31 10.88
CA LEU A 83 8.27 -0.45 12.33
C LEU A 83 9.60 -0.17 13.05
N GLU A 84 9.53 0.29 14.30
CA GLU A 84 10.64 0.67 15.18
C GLU A 84 11.84 -0.27 15.10
N GLN A 85 11.61 -1.58 15.13
CA GLN A 85 12.68 -2.59 15.12
C GLN A 85 13.48 -2.65 13.82
N TYR A 86 12.91 -2.20 12.70
CA TYR A 86 13.56 -2.20 11.39
C TYR A 86 14.13 -0.84 11.01
N ILE A 87 13.67 0.24 11.65
CA ILE A 87 14.05 1.60 11.28
C ILE A 87 15.12 2.21 12.17
N ARG A 88 15.43 1.64 13.32
CA ARG A 88 16.34 2.23 14.29
C ARG A 88 17.68 2.64 13.65
N GLY A 89 18.32 1.75 12.91
CA GLY A 89 19.60 2.02 12.24
C GLY A 89 19.55 3.11 11.15
N TYR A 90 18.36 3.46 10.67
CA TYR A 90 18.18 4.53 9.68
C TYR A 90 17.82 5.89 10.31
N VAL A 91 17.12 5.86 11.45
CA VAL A 91 16.38 7.02 11.98
C VAL A 91 17.01 7.56 13.27
N GLU A 92 17.65 6.71 14.11
CA GLU A 92 18.07 7.06 15.46
C GLU A 92 18.99 8.30 15.48
N ASP A 93 20.02 8.32 14.64
CA ASP A 93 21.03 9.39 14.61
C ASP A 93 20.72 10.53 13.61
N GLY A 94 19.78 10.29 12.66
CA GLY A 94 19.44 11.26 11.62
C GLY A 94 18.58 12.42 12.15
N ALA A 95 18.79 13.63 11.67
CA ALA A 95 17.86 14.73 11.90
C ALA A 95 16.56 14.56 11.07
N VAL A 96 15.43 15.05 11.60
CA VAL A 96 14.14 15.03 10.87
C VAL A 96 14.27 15.65 9.47
N SER A 97 15.03 16.76 9.37
CA SER A 97 15.27 17.44 8.08
C SER A 97 16.05 16.60 7.08
N GLU A 98 17.02 15.80 7.52
CA GLU A 98 17.80 14.92 6.67
C GLU A 98 16.96 13.76 6.15
N LEU A 99 16.17 13.14 7.04
CA LEU A 99 15.24 12.06 6.70
C LEU A 99 14.14 12.54 5.74
N SER A 100 13.62 13.75 5.96
CA SER A 100 12.63 14.38 5.07
C SER A 100 13.25 14.66 3.70
N GLN A 101 14.45 15.28 3.66
CA GLN A 101 15.13 15.57 2.41
C GLN A 101 15.47 14.31 1.61
N GLN A 102 15.83 13.23 2.29
CA GLN A 102 16.05 11.92 1.64
C GLN A 102 14.75 11.45 0.94
N ALA A 103 13.61 11.53 1.61
CA ALA A 103 12.34 11.14 1.02
C ALA A 103 11.95 12.07 -0.15
N VAL A 104 12.17 13.39 -0.03
CA VAL A 104 11.95 14.33 -1.14
C VAL A 104 12.82 13.97 -2.33
N ASN A 105 14.10 13.64 -2.12
CA ASN A 105 15.01 13.23 -3.19
C ASN A 105 14.54 11.93 -3.86
N ASP A 106 14.15 10.92 -3.07
CA ASP A 106 13.60 9.66 -3.60
C ASP A 106 12.37 9.89 -4.49
N LEU A 107 11.51 10.85 -4.11
CA LEU A 107 10.28 11.18 -4.84
C LEU A 107 10.53 12.02 -6.10
N THR A 108 11.55 12.88 -6.10
CA THR A 108 11.71 13.92 -7.15
C THR A 108 12.93 13.74 -8.03
N CYS A 109 13.99 13.08 -7.53
CA CYS A 109 15.28 12.96 -8.23
C CYS A 109 15.62 11.52 -8.61
N GLY A 110 15.15 10.54 -7.82
CA GLY A 110 15.45 9.13 -7.98
C GLY A 110 15.98 8.48 -6.71
N ILE A 111 15.86 7.16 -6.63
CA ILE A 111 16.26 6.36 -5.48
C ILE A 111 17.74 5.99 -5.60
N GLY A 112 18.59 6.57 -4.76
CA GLY A 112 20.02 6.32 -4.81
C GLY A 112 20.63 6.64 -6.17
N SER A 113 21.28 5.65 -6.81
CA SER A 113 21.82 5.77 -8.18
C SER A 113 20.85 5.28 -9.26
N SER A 114 19.66 4.83 -8.89
CA SER A 114 18.63 4.34 -9.83
C SER A 114 18.00 5.50 -10.60
N ALA A 115 17.58 5.22 -11.83
CA ALA A 115 16.72 6.13 -12.60
C ALA A 115 15.25 6.08 -12.16
N LEU A 116 14.87 5.15 -11.27
CA LEU A 116 13.53 5.03 -10.74
C LEU A 116 13.35 5.94 -9.53
N SER A 117 12.25 6.67 -9.50
CA SER A 117 11.81 7.47 -8.35
C SER A 117 10.73 6.75 -7.56
N ALA A 118 10.59 7.10 -6.29
CA ALA A 118 9.41 6.75 -5.52
C ALA A 118 8.21 7.60 -6.00
N GLY A 119 7.00 7.06 -5.90
CA GLY A 119 5.75 7.77 -6.18
C GLY A 119 4.84 7.89 -4.96
N VAL A 120 5.19 7.25 -3.87
CA VAL A 120 4.39 7.18 -2.64
C VAL A 120 5.31 7.14 -1.42
N ILE A 121 4.83 7.68 -0.32
CA ILE A 121 5.45 7.52 1.01
C ILE A 121 4.72 6.36 1.71
N GLY A 122 5.45 5.32 2.10
CA GLY A 122 4.85 4.18 2.80
C GLY A 122 5.51 2.84 2.49
N GLU A 123 5.01 1.80 3.12
CA GLU A 123 4.08 1.95 4.23
C GLU A 123 4.82 2.48 5.46
N ILE A 124 4.25 3.47 6.13
CA ILE A 124 4.79 3.98 7.40
C ILE A 124 3.98 3.41 8.56
N ALA A 125 4.67 2.95 9.59
CA ALA A 125 4.04 2.17 10.64
C ALA A 125 4.02 2.87 12.00
N TRP A 126 3.04 2.49 12.84
CA TRP A 126 3.01 2.74 14.26
C TRP A 126 2.82 1.43 15.04
N HIS A 127 3.56 1.31 16.14
CA HIS A 127 3.38 0.20 17.07
C HIS A 127 1.97 0.23 17.70
N HIS A 128 1.45 -0.93 18.09
CA HIS A 128 0.08 -1.07 18.62
C HIS A 128 -0.18 -0.29 19.93
N GLU A 129 0.85 -0.01 20.71
CA GLU A 129 0.76 0.81 21.92
C GLU A 129 0.96 2.32 21.66
N GLY A 130 1.13 2.69 20.38
CA GLY A 130 1.50 4.02 19.94
C GLY A 130 2.94 4.08 19.41
N PRO A 131 3.32 5.16 18.72
CA PRO A 131 4.62 5.25 18.06
C PRO A 131 5.77 5.32 19.06
N GLY A 132 6.82 4.53 18.82
CA GLY A 132 8.12 4.65 19.46
C GLY A 132 8.84 5.94 19.06
N GLU A 133 10.02 6.19 19.63
CA GLU A 133 10.74 7.45 19.37
C GLU A 133 11.25 7.54 17.93
N CYS A 134 11.75 6.43 17.34
CA CYS A 134 12.14 6.43 15.93
C CYS A 134 10.93 6.52 15.01
N GLU A 135 9.81 5.87 15.36
CA GLU A 135 8.56 5.99 14.59
C GLU A 135 8.04 7.42 14.61
N LYS A 136 8.00 8.12 15.77
CA LYS A 136 7.63 9.54 15.85
C LYS A 136 8.47 10.43 14.95
N LYS A 137 9.81 10.24 15.00
CA LYS A 137 10.75 10.97 14.16
C LYS A 137 10.52 10.68 12.66
N ALA A 138 10.32 9.41 12.30
CA ALA A 138 10.01 8.99 10.94
C ALA A 138 8.69 9.61 10.44
N TRP A 139 7.64 9.58 11.24
CA TRP A 139 6.34 10.16 10.90
C TRP A 139 6.40 11.68 10.70
N GLU A 140 7.18 12.38 11.54
CA GLU A 140 7.42 13.81 11.36
C GLU A 140 8.16 14.10 10.05
N ALA A 141 9.24 13.36 9.76
CA ALA A 141 10.01 13.52 8.53
C ALA A 141 9.16 13.21 7.28
N MET A 142 8.42 12.10 7.29
CA MET A 142 7.59 11.70 6.16
C MET A 142 6.41 12.64 5.93
N SER A 143 5.80 13.15 7.01
CA SER A 143 4.76 14.19 6.89
C SER A 143 5.31 15.48 6.26
N THR A 144 6.53 15.88 6.63
CA THR A 144 7.20 17.04 6.06
C THR A 144 7.48 16.85 4.56
N ALA A 145 8.00 15.68 4.18
CA ALA A 145 8.22 15.35 2.76
C ALA A 145 6.92 15.33 1.95
N ALA A 146 5.83 14.79 2.53
CA ALA A 146 4.53 14.77 1.87
C ALA A 146 3.96 16.18 1.66
N LEU A 147 4.10 17.08 2.64
CA LEU A 147 3.66 18.47 2.50
C LEU A 147 4.44 19.22 1.41
N GLU A 148 5.74 18.94 1.28
CA GLU A 148 6.58 19.56 0.25
C GLU A 148 6.28 19.05 -1.15
N THR A 149 6.05 17.74 -1.30
CA THR A 149 5.95 17.09 -2.62
C THR A 149 4.51 16.87 -3.10
N GLY A 150 3.54 16.84 -2.19
CA GLY A 150 2.16 16.42 -2.47
C GLY A 150 2.01 14.89 -2.61
N ALA A 151 3.00 14.12 -2.19
CA ALA A 151 2.97 12.67 -2.26
C ALA A 151 1.87 12.06 -1.39
N VAL A 152 1.29 10.96 -1.85
CA VAL A 152 0.39 10.10 -1.08
C VAL A 152 1.15 9.48 0.08
N ILE A 153 0.51 9.37 1.25
CA ILE A 153 1.00 8.58 2.38
C ILE A 153 0.13 7.33 2.55
N SER A 154 0.75 6.16 2.56
CA SER A 154 0.15 4.89 2.95
C SER A 154 0.65 4.45 4.32
N THR A 155 -0.26 4.03 5.20
CA THR A 155 0.06 3.71 6.59
C THR A 155 -0.09 2.23 6.89
N HIS A 156 0.66 1.77 7.92
CA HIS A 156 0.57 0.44 8.48
C HIS A 156 0.20 0.52 9.97
N PRO A 157 -1.02 0.17 10.38
CA PRO A 157 -1.32 -0.01 11.79
C PRO A 157 -0.85 -1.40 12.22
N SER A 158 0.00 -1.49 13.24
CA SER A 158 0.46 -2.78 13.80
C SER A 158 -0.69 -3.57 14.43
N CYS A 159 -1.74 -2.89 14.86
CA CYS A 159 -3.07 -3.44 15.13
C CYS A 159 -4.10 -2.32 14.96
N GLY A 160 -5.35 -2.67 14.72
CA GLY A 160 -6.37 -1.78 14.21
C GLY A 160 -6.73 -0.54 15.03
N ILE A 161 -6.45 -0.50 16.33
CA ILE A 161 -6.78 0.66 17.16
C ILE A 161 -5.99 1.93 16.81
N GLN A 162 -4.89 1.80 16.07
CA GLN A 162 -4.04 2.92 15.68
C GLN A 162 -4.50 3.63 14.40
N GLN A 163 -5.47 3.10 13.68
CA GLN A 163 -5.92 3.65 12.40
C GLN A 163 -6.48 5.08 12.50
N ILE A 164 -7.33 5.35 13.50
CA ILE A 164 -7.86 6.70 13.72
C ILE A 164 -6.76 7.66 14.20
N PRO A 165 -5.95 7.35 15.22
CA PRO A 165 -4.80 8.18 15.60
C PRO A 165 -3.85 8.51 14.45
N GLN A 166 -3.55 7.55 13.57
CA GLN A 166 -2.71 7.76 12.39
C GLN A 166 -3.34 8.81 11.44
N ALA A 167 -4.62 8.64 11.10
CA ALA A 167 -5.32 9.60 10.25
C ALA A 167 -5.36 11.00 10.89
N GLU A 168 -5.67 11.08 12.19
CA GLU A 168 -5.74 12.35 12.94
C GLU A 168 -4.39 13.06 13.02
N TYR A 169 -3.30 12.31 13.19
CA TYR A 169 -1.95 12.86 13.17
C TYR A 169 -1.63 13.50 11.80
N LEU A 170 -1.82 12.75 10.69
CA LEU A 170 -1.49 13.24 9.36
C LEU A 170 -2.35 14.44 8.95
N ILE A 171 -3.65 14.40 9.22
CA ILE A 171 -4.56 15.53 8.99
C ILE A 171 -4.15 16.74 9.86
N GLY A 172 -3.80 16.51 11.13
CA GLY A 172 -3.32 17.55 12.04
C GLY A 172 -1.99 18.18 11.60
N ARG A 173 -1.17 17.47 10.85
CA ARG A 173 0.04 18.02 10.20
C ARG A 173 -0.28 18.85 8.94
N GLY A 174 -1.52 18.84 8.45
CA GLY A 174 -1.95 19.58 7.27
C GLY A 174 -1.98 18.79 5.97
N ILE A 175 -1.78 17.46 6.04
CA ILE A 175 -1.90 16.60 4.85
C ILE A 175 -3.38 16.48 4.46
N GLN A 176 -3.65 16.67 3.18
CA GLN A 176 -5.02 16.57 2.67
C GLN A 176 -5.54 15.14 2.84
N PRO A 177 -6.75 14.92 3.37
CA PRO A 177 -7.28 13.58 3.63
C PRO A 177 -7.26 12.67 2.40
N GLU A 178 -7.49 13.20 1.22
CA GLU A 178 -7.45 12.48 -0.06
C GLU A 178 -6.06 12.05 -0.51
N LYS A 179 -5.02 12.43 0.21
CA LYS A 179 -3.63 11.95 0.03
C LYS A 179 -3.19 10.97 1.10
N ILE A 180 -4.13 10.50 1.94
CA ILE A 180 -3.87 9.56 3.04
C ILE A 180 -4.58 8.24 2.73
N VAL A 181 -3.84 7.13 2.77
CA VAL A 181 -4.39 5.76 2.73
C VAL A 181 -4.16 5.12 4.09
N ILE A 182 -5.24 4.75 4.76
CA ILE A 182 -5.18 3.94 5.98
C ILE A 182 -5.26 2.47 5.58
N GLY A 183 -4.11 1.79 5.65
CA GLY A 183 -3.97 0.37 5.29
C GLY A 183 -4.53 -0.58 6.34
N HIS A 184 -4.64 -1.84 5.98
CA HIS A 184 -4.98 -2.97 6.85
C HIS A 184 -6.21 -2.75 7.73
N ILE A 185 -7.29 -2.21 7.13
CA ILE A 185 -8.53 -1.92 7.87
C ILE A 185 -9.12 -3.18 8.53
N GLU A 186 -8.76 -4.34 8.02
CA GLU A 186 -9.19 -5.65 8.51
C GLU A 186 -8.62 -6.03 9.88
N PHE A 187 -7.58 -5.35 10.35
CA PHE A 187 -7.00 -5.65 11.65
C PHE A 187 -7.94 -5.35 12.80
N TYR A 188 -8.86 -4.41 12.61
CA TYR A 188 -9.82 -4.03 13.62
C TYR A 188 -11.21 -3.84 12.98
N PRO A 189 -12.05 -4.88 13.00
CA PRO A 189 -13.37 -4.86 12.37
C PRO A 189 -14.39 -4.07 13.21
N ASP A 190 -14.27 -2.74 13.23
CA ASP A 190 -15.19 -1.81 13.88
C ASP A 190 -15.83 -0.87 12.84
N ASP A 191 -17.11 -1.12 12.57
CA ASP A 191 -17.88 -0.34 11.59
C ASP A 191 -17.94 1.15 11.95
N SER A 192 -17.93 1.52 13.24
CA SER A 192 -18.01 2.92 13.66
C SER A 192 -16.67 3.63 13.43
N ALA A 193 -15.56 2.96 13.70
CA ALA A 193 -14.21 3.45 13.41
C ALA A 193 -13.99 3.61 11.91
N LEU A 194 -14.38 2.61 11.12
CA LEU A 194 -14.31 2.64 9.66
C LEU A 194 -15.10 3.82 9.08
N LYS A 195 -16.35 4.01 9.54
CA LYS A 195 -17.19 5.12 9.08
C LYS A 195 -16.60 6.49 9.45
N ARG A 196 -16.05 6.63 10.65
CA ARG A 196 -15.34 7.87 11.07
C ARG A 196 -14.14 8.18 10.18
N LEU A 197 -13.36 7.18 9.77
CA LEU A 197 -12.24 7.36 8.83
C LEU A 197 -12.74 7.85 7.47
N LEU A 198 -13.77 7.21 6.92
CA LEU A 198 -14.37 7.60 5.65
C LEU A 198 -14.96 9.01 5.69
N GLU A 199 -15.62 9.39 6.79
CA GLU A 199 -16.15 10.75 7.03
C GLU A 199 -15.05 11.82 7.12
N LYS A 200 -13.82 11.45 7.53
CA LYS A 200 -12.64 12.33 7.46
C LYS A 200 -12.13 12.56 6.03
N GLY A 201 -12.56 11.74 5.06
CA GLY A 201 -12.21 11.85 3.65
C GLY A 201 -10.93 11.10 3.25
N VAL A 202 -10.32 10.32 4.16
CA VAL A 202 -9.16 9.48 3.83
C VAL A 202 -9.56 8.28 2.96
N TYR A 203 -8.59 7.73 2.24
CA TYR A 203 -8.77 6.43 1.58
C TYR A 203 -8.58 5.28 2.57
N ILE A 204 -9.29 4.21 2.31
CA ILE A 204 -9.24 2.96 3.07
C ILE A 204 -8.61 1.88 2.19
N GLY A 205 -7.52 1.28 2.67
CA GLY A 205 -6.92 0.08 2.09
C GLY A 205 -7.56 -1.18 2.68
N LEU A 206 -8.37 -1.88 1.88
CA LEU A 206 -8.77 -3.25 2.16
C LEU A 206 -7.80 -4.15 1.39
N ASP A 207 -6.67 -4.44 2.00
CA ASP A 207 -5.46 -4.84 1.30
C ASP A 207 -4.88 -6.20 1.73
N MET A 208 -5.60 -6.98 2.53
CA MET A 208 -5.20 -8.32 2.94
C MET A 208 -6.09 -9.41 2.32
N ILE A 209 -6.58 -9.20 1.11
CA ILE A 209 -7.48 -10.14 0.41
C ILE A 209 -6.73 -11.46 0.16
N GLY A 210 -7.36 -12.58 0.55
CA GLY A 210 -6.76 -13.92 0.44
C GLY A 210 -5.89 -14.33 1.63
N LYS A 211 -5.38 -13.41 2.42
CA LYS A 211 -4.56 -13.74 3.60
C LYS A 211 -5.39 -14.46 4.67
N ARG A 212 -4.87 -15.62 5.09
CA ARG A 212 -5.47 -16.43 6.17
C ARG A 212 -5.03 -15.92 7.54
N GLY A 213 -5.85 -16.17 8.58
CA GLY A 213 -5.49 -15.88 9.97
C GLY A 213 -5.80 -14.47 10.47
N ARG A 214 -6.35 -13.61 9.62
CA ARG A 214 -6.88 -12.27 9.97
C ARG A 214 -8.41 -12.29 9.83
N ALA A 215 -9.02 -11.42 9.02
CA ALA A 215 -10.42 -11.52 8.68
C ALA A 215 -10.65 -12.59 7.60
N ARG A 216 -11.87 -13.12 7.48
CA ARG A 216 -12.27 -13.94 6.33
C ARG A 216 -12.67 -13.05 5.17
N ASP A 217 -12.55 -13.54 3.94
CA ASP A 217 -12.91 -12.76 2.75
C ASP A 217 -14.42 -12.48 2.65
N GLU A 218 -15.26 -13.33 3.24
CA GLU A 218 -16.69 -13.01 3.40
C GLU A 218 -16.89 -11.72 4.19
N TYR A 219 -16.17 -11.53 5.29
CA TYR A 219 -16.23 -10.30 6.09
C TYR A 219 -15.70 -9.11 5.27
N ARG A 220 -14.57 -9.26 4.56
CA ARG A 220 -14.04 -8.20 3.67
C ARG A 220 -15.05 -7.80 2.61
N ALA A 221 -15.69 -8.78 1.98
CA ALA A 221 -16.70 -8.53 0.97
C ALA A 221 -17.97 -7.88 1.54
N ASP A 222 -18.39 -8.23 2.76
CA ASP A 222 -19.47 -7.56 3.48
C ASP A 222 -19.09 -6.12 3.84
N THR A 223 -17.82 -5.87 4.18
CA THR A 223 -17.28 -4.53 4.44
C THR A 223 -17.35 -3.65 3.19
N VAL A 224 -16.95 -4.16 2.02
CA VAL A 224 -17.10 -3.42 0.75
C VAL A 224 -18.56 -3.07 0.49
N ARG A 225 -19.49 -3.99 0.75
CA ARG A 225 -20.93 -3.73 0.60
C ARG A 225 -21.40 -2.63 1.56
N LYS A 226 -21.00 -2.65 2.83
CA LYS A 226 -21.32 -1.59 3.80
C LYS A 226 -20.77 -0.23 3.35
N ILE A 227 -19.51 -0.16 2.90
CA ILE A 227 -18.91 1.08 2.38
C ILE A 227 -19.72 1.64 1.21
N LYS A 228 -20.19 0.77 0.31
CA LYS A 228 -21.10 1.15 -0.79
C LYS A 228 -22.43 1.72 -0.26
N ASP A 229 -23.06 1.03 0.68
CA ASP A 229 -24.35 1.44 1.24
C ASP A 229 -24.25 2.76 2.03
N TRP A 230 -23.09 3.07 2.59
CA TRP A 230 -22.79 4.36 3.22
C TRP A 230 -22.43 5.48 2.22
N GLY A 231 -22.25 5.16 0.93
CA GLY A 231 -21.93 6.14 -0.11
C GLY A 231 -20.45 6.52 -0.22
N PHE A 232 -19.54 5.71 0.37
CA PHE A 232 -18.10 6.02 0.41
C PHE A 232 -17.24 5.15 -0.51
N LEU A 233 -17.84 4.47 -1.49
CA LEU A 233 -17.07 3.56 -2.36
C LEU A 233 -15.92 4.25 -3.12
N SER A 234 -16.05 5.56 -3.34
CA SER A 234 -14.99 6.39 -3.96
C SER A 234 -13.76 6.64 -3.06
N ARG A 235 -13.75 6.09 -1.86
CA ARG A 235 -12.63 6.18 -0.90
C ARG A 235 -12.05 4.80 -0.54
N LEU A 236 -12.37 3.78 -1.32
CA LEU A 236 -11.89 2.41 -1.10
C LEU A 236 -10.86 2.04 -2.16
N THR A 237 -9.81 1.35 -1.74
CA THR A 237 -8.86 0.62 -2.60
C THR A 237 -8.79 -0.84 -2.18
N LEU A 238 -8.43 -1.73 -3.12
CA LEU A 238 -8.29 -3.17 -2.87
C LEU A 238 -6.89 -3.63 -3.26
N SER A 239 -6.31 -4.52 -2.44
CA SER A 239 -5.05 -5.19 -2.72
C SER A 239 -4.93 -6.51 -1.94
N LEU A 240 -3.77 -7.19 -2.01
CA LEU A 240 -3.59 -8.50 -1.40
C LEU A 240 -2.46 -8.51 -0.37
N ASP A 241 -1.58 -7.49 -0.41
CA ASP A 241 -0.40 -7.41 0.46
C ASP A 241 0.44 -8.70 0.37
N ILE A 242 0.70 -9.15 -0.86
CA ILE A 242 1.57 -10.32 -1.08
C ILE A 242 3.01 -9.91 -0.76
N CYS A 243 3.55 -10.52 0.29
CA CYS A 243 4.88 -10.22 0.79
C CYS A 243 5.75 -11.49 0.97
N ARG A 244 5.19 -12.69 0.76
CA ARG A 244 5.90 -13.96 0.95
C ARG A 244 5.85 -14.81 -0.32
N THR A 245 6.92 -15.57 -0.53
CA THR A 245 7.01 -16.51 -1.67
C THR A 245 5.90 -17.57 -1.63
N GLU A 246 5.51 -18.02 -0.44
CA GLU A 246 4.43 -19.01 -0.25
C GLU A 246 3.04 -18.49 -0.62
N ASP A 247 2.82 -17.18 -0.66
CA ASP A 247 1.56 -16.57 -1.08
C ASP A 247 1.36 -16.61 -2.59
N LEU A 248 2.45 -16.71 -3.38
CA LEU A 248 2.39 -16.76 -4.82
C LEU A 248 1.67 -18.01 -5.33
N ARG A 249 0.83 -17.86 -6.35
CA ARG A 249 0.11 -18.97 -7.00
C ARG A 249 1.05 -20.05 -7.48
N THR A 250 2.17 -19.64 -8.06
CA THR A 250 3.22 -20.52 -8.56
C THR A 250 3.96 -21.30 -7.48
N SER A 251 3.83 -20.90 -6.23
CA SER A 251 4.37 -21.59 -5.05
C SER A 251 3.29 -22.34 -4.25
N GLY A 252 2.06 -22.42 -4.76
CA GLY A 252 0.93 -23.09 -4.11
C GLY A 252 0.04 -22.20 -3.26
N GLY A 253 0.31 -20.89 -3.23
CA GLY A 253 -0.48 -19.87 -2.56
C GLY A 253 -1.69 -19.41 -3.38
N TYR A 254 -2.31 -18.32 -2.95
CA TYR A 254 -3.50 -17.76 -3.59
C TYR A 254 -3.15 -16.85 -4.79
N GLY A 255 -1.99 -16.18 -4.76
CA GLY A 255 -1.49 -15.29 -5.82
C GLY A 255 -2.37 -14.09 -6.13
N TYR A 256 -1.87 -13.18 -6.98
CA TYR A 256 -2.62 -11.96 -7.35
C TYR A 256 -3.93 -12.24 -8.08
N VAL A 257 -4.02 -13.35 -8.81
CA VAL A 257 -5.25 -13.74 -9.54
C VAL A 257 -6.42 -14.05 -8.61
N TYR A 258 -6.17 -14.32 -7.34
CA TYR A 258 -7.22 -14.57 -6.34
C TYR A 258 -8.23 -13.43 -6.25
N LEU A 259 -7.77 -12.19 -6.35
CA LEU A 259 -8.65 -11.02 -6.40
C LEU A 259 -9.71 -11.22 -7.49
N PHE A 260 -9.31 -11.61 -8.70
CA PHE A 260 -10.16 -11.71 -9.89
C PHE A 260 -10.98 -13.00 -9.93
N GLU A 261 -10.37 -14.14 -9.61
CA GLU A 261 -11.00 -15.45 -9.68
C GLU A 261 -11.94 -15.74 -8.51
N THR A 262 -11.69 -15.14 -7.34
CA THR A 262 -12.41 -15.47 -6.11
C THR A 262 -13.09 -14.27 -5.49
N PHE A 263 -12.36 -13.20 -5.19
CA PHE A 263 -12.89 -12.10 -4.39
C PHE A 263 -13.88 -11.22 -5.18
N LEU A 264 -13.57 -10.82 -6.42
CA LEU A 264 -14.50 -10.04 -7.24
C LEU A 264 -15.81 -10.79 -7.53
N PRO A 265 -15.83 -12.10 -7.85
CA PRO A 265 -17.08 -12.87 -7.89
C PRO A 265 -17.87 -12.86 -6.57
N MET A 266 -17.17 -12.85 -5.42
CA MET A 266 -17.80 -12.75 -4.10
C MET A 266 -18.43 -11.37 -3.88
N LEU A 267 -17.79 -10.29 -4.35
CA LEU A 267 -18.34 -8.93 -4.36
C LEU A 267 -19.60 -8.84 -5.26
N LYS A 268 -19.54 -9.41 -6.46
CA LYS A 268 -20.70 -9.42 -7.39
C LYS A 268 -21.92 -10.10 -6.79
N LYS A 269 -21.75 -11.18 -6.04
CA LYS A 269 -22.84 -11.84 -5.29
C LYS A 269 -23.47 -10.93 -4.22
N ARG A 270 -22.75 -9.90 -3.77
CA ARG A 270 -23.20 -8.89 -2.80
C ARG A 270 -23.75 -7.62 -3.44
N GLY A 271 -23.91 -7.61 -4.77
CA GLY A 271 -24.45 -6.47 -5.50
C GLY A 271 -23.46 -5.35 -5.77
N ILE A 272 -22.16 -5.66 -5.72
CA ILE A 272 -21.12 -4.78 -6.27
C ILE A 272 -21.09 -5.00 -7.78
N THR A 273 -21.34 -3.93 -8.55
CA THR A 273 -21.42 -3.98 -10.00
C THR A 273 -20.04 -3.93 -10.65
N GLN A 274 -19.98 -4.14 -11.97
CA GLN A 274 -18.72 -3.99 -12.70
C GLN A 274 -18.21 -2.54 -12.65
N ASN A 275 -19.09 -1.54 -12.74
CA ASN A 275 -18.72 -0.12 -12.60
C ASN A 275 -18.17 0.20 -11.20
N ASP A 276 -18.70 -0.44 -10.15
CA ASP A 276 -18.15 -0.30 -8.79
C ASP A 276 -16.73 -0.88 -8.71
N ILE A 277 -16.48 -1.99 -9.39
CA ILE A 277 -15.15 -2.62 -9.44
C ILE A 277 -14.16 -1.71 -10.18
N GLU A 278 -14.55 -1.16 -11.32
CA GLU A 278 -13.74 -0.20 -12.09
C GLU A 278 -13.47 1.06 -11.25
N LEU A 279 -14.50 1.59 -10.56
CA LEU A 279 -14.33 2.68 -9.62
C LEU A 279 -13.23 2.39 -8.58
N ILE A 280 -13.24 1.19 -7.97
CA ILE A 280 -12.33 0.83 -6.88
C ILE A 280 -10.90 0.56 -7.41
N LEU A 281 -10.78 -0.17 -8.51
CA LEU A 281 -9.48 -0.66 -8.99
C LEU A 281 -8.80 0.25 -10.04
N GLU A 282 -9.53 1.22 -10.59
CA GLU A 282 -9.02 2.10 -11.63
C GLU A 282 -9.21 3.58 -11.27
N ASP A 283 -10.46 4.06 -11.12
CA ASP A 283 -10.75 5.48 -10.90
C ASP A 283 -10.23 6.00 -9.56
N ASN A 284 -10.41 5.23 -8.48
CA ASN A 284 -9.97 5.65 -7.14
C ASN A 284 -8.44 5.74 -7.07
N PRO A 285 -7.64 4.74 -7.52
CA PRO A 285 -6.19 4.90 -7.63
C PRO A 285 -5.78 6.06 -8.53
N ALA A 286 -6.44 6.26 -9.67
CA ALA A 286 -6.13 7.38 -10.57
C ALA A 286 -6.32 8.74 -9.88
N ARG A 287 -7.39 8.91 -9.08
CA ARG A 287 -7.63 10.14 -8.29
C ARG A 287 -6.66 10.29 -7.12
N LEU A 288 -6.35 9.19 -6.43
CA LEU A 288 -5.45 9.20 -5.29
C LEU A 288 -4.04 9.66 -5.69
N PHE A 289 -3.54 9.19 -6.84
CA PHE A 289 -2.19 9.46 -7.33
C PHE A 289 -2.12 10.62 -8.36
N ALA A 290 -3.24 11.33 -8.59
CA ALA A 290 -3.29 12.48 -9.49
C ALA A 290 -2.45 13.69 -9.03
#